data_c13ba023a8b66aff4fb6da87158a0253
#
_entry.id   c13ba023a8b66aff4fb6da87158a0253
#
_cell.length_a   1.000
_cell.length_b   1.000
_cell.length_c   1.000
_cell.angle_alpha   90.00
_cell.angle_beta   90.00
_cell.angle_gamma   90.00
#
_symmetry.space_group_name_H-M   'P 1'
#
loop_
_entity.id
_entity.type
_entity.pdbx_description
1 polymer ?
#
loop_
_entity_poly.entity_id
_entity_poly.type
_entity_poly.pdbx_seq_one_letter_code
_entity_poly.pdbx_strand_id
1 'polypeptide(L)'
;GNAEKKQTETVAEKPTVKLAQVFERNVQQIAEFTATIQPEVKNSIAPVAPGRIRRIMVEVGSPVSKGQRLVQMDAANLENYQTQITNLRQNYNRLLELFQVGGVSKQDVDNLKAQLDQAETSLKNLQENTYLISPISGVVTAKNYDNGDMFSGQLPVLTVMQINPLKVIVNVSETYFPKVRIGMGVDISFDAFPNQRFNGSVSKIYPTVDEMTRTFGVEIR
;
A
#
# COMPACT_ATOMS: atom_id res chain seq x y z
N GLY A 1 -23.36 -12.72 -39.83
CA GLY A 1 -22.07 -12.07 -39.66
C GLY A 1 -21.80 -11.81 -38.19
N ASN A 2 -21.08 -12.74 -37.55
CA ASN A 2 -20.60 -12.60 -36.15
C ASN A 2 -19.40 -11.66 -36.15
N ALA A 3 -19.54 -10.52 -35.53
CA ALA A 3 -18.43 -9.65 -35.17
C ALA A 3 -17.96 -10.02 -33.75
N GLU A 4 -16.88 -10.76 -33.66
CA GLU A 4 -16.15 -10.98 -32.43
C GLU A 4 -15.59 -9.63 -31.93
N LYS A 5 -16.07 -9.15 -30.79
CA LYS A 5 -15.43 -8.08 -30.04
C LYS A 5 -14.18 -8.65 -29.37
N LYS A 6 -13.04 -8.36 -29.96
CA LYS A 6 -11.74 -8.54 -29.33
C LYS A 6 -11.66 -7.59 -28.12
N GLN A 7 -11.76 -8.14 -26.92
CA GLN A 7 -11.41 -7.41 -25.70
C GLN A 7 -9.90 -7.21 -25.72
N THR A 8 -9.50 -5.97 -25.90
CA THR A 8 -8.12 -5.56 -25.69
C THR A 8 -7.92 -5.46 -24.17
N GLU A 9 -7.28 -6.46 -23.59
CA GLU A 9 -6.74 -6.34 -22.23
C GLU A 9 -5.72 -5.21 -22.24
N THR A 10 -6.05 -4.12 -21.59
CA THR A 10 -5.12 -3.06 -21.28
C THR A 10 -4.20 -3.59 -20.18
N VAL A 11 -3.08 -4.15 -20.58
CA VAL A 11 -1.98 -4.43 -19.65
C VAL A 11 -1.57 -3.08 -19.10
N ALA A 12 -1.71 -2.91 -17.77
CA ALA A 12 -1.21 -1.72 -17.08
C ALA A 12 0.30 -1.65 -17.34
N GLU A 13 0.71 -0.75 -18.22
CA GLU A 13 2.13 -0.49 -18.47
C GLU A 13 2.77 0.04 -17.18
N LYS A 14 3.71 -0.72 -16.65
CA LYS A 14 4.63 -0.20 -15.63
C LYS A 14 5.33 1.03 -16.23
N PRO A 15 5.45 2.15 -15.51
CA PRO A 15 6.13 3.32 -16.03
C PRO A 15 7.59 2.95 -16.35
N THR A 16 7.85 2.72 -17.61
CA THR A 16 9.19 2.42 -18.14
C THR A 16 9.77 3.69 -18.68
N VAL A 17 10.83 4.20 -18.06
CA VAL A 17 11.61 5.31 -18.62
C VAL A 17 12.61 4.71 -19.60
N LYS A 18 12.36 4.94 -20.89
CA LYS A 18 13.23 4.45 -21.97
C LYS A 18 14.48 5.27 -22.02
N LEU A 19 15.58 5.04 -21.64
CA LEU A 19 16.88 5.70 -21.73
C LEU A 19 17.23 6.48 -20.45
N ALA A 20 17.89 5.77 -19.53
CA ALA A 20 18.69 6.36 -18.46
C ALA A 20 20.17 6.16 -18.79
N GLN A 21 20.96 7.21 -18.61
CA GLN A 21 22.41 7.12 -18.68
C GLN A 21 22.94 6.94 -17.25
N VAL A 22 23.73 5.90 -17.05
CA VAL A 22 24.32 5.60 -15.74
C VAL A 22 25.83 5.84 -15.82
N PHE A 23 26.32 6.68 -14.92
CA PHE A 23 27.73 7.02 -14.80
C PHE A 23 28.29 6.49 -13.48
N GLU A 24 29.46 5.86 -13.52
CA GLU A 24 30.25 5.64 -12.32
C GLU A 24 30.96 6.94 -11.93
N ARG A 25 30.95 7.31 -10.64
CA ARG A 25 31.45 8.62 -10.15
C ARG A 25 32.90 8.92 -10.47
N ASN A 26 33.77 7.92 -10.68
CA ASN A 26 35.20 8.08 -10.86
C ASN A 26 35.71 7.69 -12.26
N VAL A 27 34.87 7.21 -13.15
CA VAL A 27 35.23 6.82 -14.52
C VAL A 27 34.11 7.29 -15.44
N GLN A 28 34.48 8.09 -16.44
CA GLN A 28 33.53 8.57 -17.45
C GLN A 28 33.17 7.41 -18.41
N GLN A 29 32.49 6.41 -17.93
CA GLN A 29 31.85 5.42 -18.80
C GLN A 29 30.37 5.74 -18.87
N ILE A 30 29.97 6.29 -20.00
CA ILE A 30 28.56 6.54 -20.32
C ILE A 30 28.02 5.26 -20.92
N ALA A 31 27.05 4.65 -20.24
CA ALA A 31 26.30 3.54 -20.79
C ALA A 31 24.81 3.86 -20.74
N GLU A 32 24.13 3.64 -21.85
CA GLU A 32 22.68 3.81 -21.91
C GLU A 32 21.99 2.49 -21.59
N PHE A 33 21.07 2.53 -20.61
CA PHE A 33 20.32 1.36 -20.18
C PHE A 33 18.83 1.68 -20.11
N THR A 34 18.01 0.66 -20.34
CA THR A 34 16.59 0.76 -20.05
C THR A 34 16.39 0.65 -18.53
N ALA A 35 15.80 1.67 -17.95
CA ALA A 35 15.52 1.71 -16.51
C ALA A 35 14.01 1.71 -16.24
N THR A 36 13.61 0.99 -15.20
CA THR A 36 12.25 1.02 -14.65
C THR A 36 12.29 1.67 -13.29
N ILE A 37 11.55 2.78 -13.11
CA ILE A 37 11.40 3.44 -11.83
C ILE A 37 10.22 2.82 -11.10
N GLN A 38 10.46 2.27 -9.90
CA GLN A 38 9.44 1.71 -9.05
C GLN A 38 9.49 2.38 -7.69
N PRO A 39 8.34 2.85 -7.14
CA PRO A 39 8.25 3.21 -5.74
C PRO A 39 8.56 1.97 -4.88
N GLU A 40 9.23 2.14 -3.75
CA GLU A 40 9.64 1.03 -2.91
C GLU A 40 8.44 0.25 -2.36
N VAL A 41 7.37 0.97 -1.96
CA VAL A 41 6.15 0.39 -1.42
C VAL A 41 4.93 1.05 -2.05
N LYS A 42 3.98 0.23 -2.45
CA LYS A 42 2.68 0.65 -2.98
C LYS A 42 1.58 -0.07 -2.22
N ASN A 43 0.61 0.67 -1.72
CA ASN A 43 -0.55 0.12 -1.04
C ASN A 43 -1.85 0.56 -1.70
N SER A 44 -2.75 -0.39 -1.86
CA SER A 44 -4.13 -0.15 -2.25
C SER A 44 -4.97 0.05 -0.99
N ILE A 45 -5.74 1.14 -0.94
CA ILE A 45 -6.60 1.48 0.17
C ILE A 45 -8.03 1.14 -0.21
N ALA A 46 -8.59 0.15 0.48
CA ALA A 46 -9.94 -0.32 0.22
C ALA A 46 -10.57 -0.85 1.51
N PRO A 47 -11.90 -0.74 1.67
CA PRO A 47 -12.59 -1.38 2.79
C PRO A 47 -12.61 -2.89 2.62
N VAL A 48 -12.71 -3.62 3.73
CA VAL A 48 -12.80 -5.09 3.74
C VAL A 48 -14.14 -5.57 3.17
N ALA A 49 -15.20 -4.79 3.34
CA ALA A 49 -16.54 -5.12 2.88
C ALA A 49 -17.10 -4.04 1.95
N PRO A 50 -18.00 -4.39 1.00
CA PRO A 50 -18.70 -3.41 0.21
C PRO A 50 -19.46 -2.41 1.08
N GLY A 51 -19.57 -1.17 0.62
CA GLY A 51 -20.28 -0.12 1.33
C GLY A 51 -20.22 1.21 0.62
N ARG A 52 -20.96 2.19 1.16
CA ARG A 52 -20.95 3.54 0.63
C ARG A 52 -19.77 4.33 1.19
N ILE A 53 -19.08 5.04 0.32
CA ILE A 53 -18.04 5.99 0.68
C ILE A 53 -18.73 7.29 1.11
N ARG A 54 -18.53 7.67 2.36
CA ARG A 54 -19.07 8.93 2.86
C ARG A 54 -18.22 10.11 2.42
N ARG A 55 -16.89 10.01 2.63
CA ARG A 55 -15.97 11.09 2.32
C ARG A 55 -14.55 10.56 2.05
N ILE A 56 -13.94 11.08 1.03
CA ILE A 56 -12.51 10.93 0.74
C ILE A 56 -11.81 12.23 1.14
N MET A 57 -10.85 12.14 2.06
CA MET A 57 -10.23 13.30 2.72
C MET A 57 -8.94 13.77 2.05
N VAL A 58 -8.56 13.13 0.96
CA VAL A 58 -7.32 13.42 0.22
C VAL A 58 -7.58 13.41 -1.29
N GLU A 59 -6.68 14.05 -2.02
CA GLU A 59 -6.70 14.09 -3.48
C GLU A 59 -5.44 13.42 -4.06
N VAL A 60 -5.45 13.13 -5.36
CA VAL A 60 -4.26 12.70 -6.07
C VAL A 60 -3.16 13.75 -5.92
N GLY A 61 -1.97 13.33 -5.55
CA GLY A 61 -0.84 14.20 -5.25
C GLY A 61 -0.73 14.62 -3.79
N SER A 62 -1.73 14.35 -2.96
CA SER A 62 -1.67 14.68 -1.52
C SER A 62 -0.59 13.86 -0.82
N PRO A 63 0.28 14.49 -0.02
CA PRO A 63 1.15 13.78 0.90
C PRO A 63 0.33 13.20 2.05
N VAL A 64 0.66 11.99 2.47
CA VAL A 64 0.00 11.30 3.58
C VAL A 64 1.03 10.72 4.53
N SER A 65 0.67 10.66 5.81
CA SER A 65 1.47 10.05 6.85
C SER A 65 0.91 8.68 7.22
N LYS A 66 1.79 7.78 7.65
CA LYS A 66 1.38 6.47 8.19
C LYS A 66 0.39 6.67 9.34
N GLY A 67 -0.76 5.97 9.27
CA GLY A 67 -1.83 6.07 10.26
C GLY A 67 -2.83 7.21 10.01
N GLN A 68 -2.61 8.05 9.02
CA GLN A 68 -3.55 9.12 8.66
C GLN A 68 -4.85 8.53 8.12
N ARG A 69 -5.99 9.09 8.55
CA ARG A 69 -7.30 8.74 8.01
C ARG A 69 -7.46 9.32 6.61
N LEU A 70 -7.76 8.49 5.64
CA LEU A 70 -7.87 8.87 4.23
C LEU A 70 -9.30 8.84 3.72
N VAL A 71 -10.09 7.88 4.18
CA VAL A 71 -11.44 7.63 3.72
C VAL A 71 -12.35 7.33 4.90
N GLN A 72 -13.54 7.89 4.89
CA GLN A 72 -14.61 7.56 5.81
C GLN A 72 -15.70 6.80 5.04
N MET A 73 -15.96 5.57 5.47
CA MET A 73 -17.09 4.78 4.99
C MET A 73 -18.34 5.10 5.78
N ASP A 74 -19.50 4.84 5.22
CA ASP A 74 -20.78 5.00 5.92
C ASP A 74 -20.88 3.93 7.02
N ALA A 75 -21.20 4.37 8.24
CA ALA A 75 -21.19 3.53 9.45
C ALA A 75 -22.51 3.64 10.21
N ALA A 76 -23.61 3.34 9.54
CA ALA A 76 -24.95 3.49 10.07
C ALA A 76 -25.21 2.78 11.43
N ASN A 77 -24.43 1.72 11.74
CA ASN A 77 -24.64 0.88 12.94
C ASN A 77 -23.59 1.07 14.04
N LEU A 78 -22.63 1.96 13.87
CA LEU A 78 -21.53 2.11 14.83
C LEU A 78 -22.00 2.51 16.22
N GLU A 79 -22.89 3.50 16.31
CA GLU A 79 -23.46 3.96 17.57
C GLU A 79 -24.27 2.86 18.29
N ASN A 80 -25.03 2.07 17.54
CA ASN A 80 -25.80 0.96 18.11
C ASN A 80 -24.87 -0.09 18.74
N TYR A 81 -23.79 -0.43 18.07
CA TYR A 81 -22.79 -1.35 18.62
C TYR A 81 -22.11 -0.80 19.87
N GLN A 82 -21.76 0.48 19.88
CA GLN A 82 -21.19 1.13 21.05
C GLN A 82 -22.12 1.10 22.26
N THR A 83 -23.43 1.36 22.03
CA THR A 83 -24.44 1.29 23.07
C THR A 83 -24.62 -0.13 23.60
N GLN A 84 -24.66 -1.14 22.74
CA GLN A 84 -24.73 -2.55 23.14
C GLN A 84 -23.54 -2.96 24.02
N ILE A 85 -22.33 -2.54 23.64
CA ILE A 85 -21.12 -2.85 24.40
C ILE A 85 -21.13 -2.18 25.76
N THR A 86 -21.55 -0.93 25.83
CA THR A 86 -21.69 -0.22 27.10
C THR A 86 -22.63 -0.97 28.04
N ASN A 87 -23.77 -1.45 27.54
CA ASN A 87 -24.74 -2.22 28.33
C ASN A 87 -24.16 -3.58 28.73
N LEU A 88 -23.49 -4.29 27.86
CA LEU A 88 -22.84 -5.57 28.17
C LEU A 88 -21.75 -5.40 29.23
N ARG A 89 -20.97 -4.34 29.16
CA ARG A 89 -19.91 -4.04 30.12
C ARG A 89 -20.48 -3.73 31.51
N GLN A 90 -21.56 -2.95 31.57
CA GLN A 90 -22.26 -2.69 32.82
C GLN A 90 -22.83 -3.97 33.45
N ASN A 91 -23.46 -4.83 32.64
CA ASN A 91 -23.96 -6.11 33.10
C ASN A 91 -22.85 -7.04 33.57
N TYR A 92 -21.74 -7.06 32.88
CA TYR A 92 -20.56 -7.84 33.28
C TYR A 92 -19.99 -7.36 34.63
N ASN A 93 -19.87 -6.07 34.86
CA ASN A 93 -19.40 -5.51 36.12
C ASN A 93 -20.34 -5.85 37.27
N ARG A 94 -21.66 -5.78 37.07
CA ARG A 94 -22.64 -6.22 38.05
C ARG A 94 -22.53 -7.71 38.38
N LEU A 95 -22.34 -8.52 37.33
CA LEU A 95 -22.21 -9.97 37.52
C LEU A 95 -20.95 -10.33 38.30
N LEU A 96 -19.83 -9.61 38.08
CA LEU A 96 -18.62 -9.75 38.88
C LEU A 96 -18.82 -9.45 40.35
N GLU A 97 -19.56 -8.38 40.67
CA GLU A 97 -19.90 -8.04 42.05
C GLU A 97 -20.74 -9.13 42.72
N LEU A 98 -21.74 -9.67 42.02
CA LEU A 98 -22.56 -10.78 42.50
C LEU A 98 -21.74 -12.07 42.65
N PHE A 99 -20.81 -12.33 41.78
CA PHE A 99 -19.92 -13.48 41.90
C PHE A 99 -19.05 -13.46 43.13
N GLN A 100 -18.56 -12.28 43.54
CA GLN A 100 -17.75 -12.09 44.74
C GLN A 100 -18.49 -12.48 46.04
N VAL A 101 -19.81 -12.37 46.05
CA VAL A 101 -20.67 -12.74 47.19
C VAL A 101 -21.40 -14.07 46.97
N GLY A 102 -21.03 -14.82 45.97
CA GLY A 102 -21.61 -16.15 45.69
C GLY A 102 -23.01 -16.12 45.07
N GLY A 103 -23.47 -14.98 44.56
CA GLY A 103 -24.81 -14.80 44.01
C GLY A 103 -25.01 -15.37 42.58
N VAL A 104 -23.93 -15.66 41.83
CA VAL A 104 -23.93 -16.22 40.51
C VAL A 104 -22.81 -17.22 40.35
N SER A 105 -22.91 -18.10 39.32
CA SER A 105 -21.88 -19.09 39.02
C SER A 105 -20.72 -18.46 38.23
N LYS A 106 -19.55 -19.09 38.30
CA LYS A 106 -18.42 -18.73 37.44
C LYS A 106 -18.75 -18.87 35.94
N GLN A 107 -19.55 -19.87 35.59
CA GLN A 107 -19.99 -20.09 34.21
C GLN A 107 -20.81 -18.91 33.71
N ASP A 108 -21.67 -18.32 34.50
CA ASP A 108 -22.46 -17.15 34.14
C ASP A 108 -21.54 -15.95 33.83
N VAL A 109 -20.52 -15.74 34.66
CA VAL A 109 -19.51 -14.70 34.44
C VAL A 109 -18.73 -14.93 33.19
N ASP A 110 -18.25 -16.16 32.98
CA ASP A 110 -17.44 -16.51 31.80
C ASP A 110 -18.26 -16.38 30.49
N ASN A 111 -19.53 -16.78 30.50
CA ASN A 111 -20.43 -16.63 29.36
C ASN A 111 -20.65 -15.16 28.98
N LEU A 112 -20.89 -14.32 29.94
CA LEU A 112 -21.09 -12.88 29.68
C LEU A 112 -19.80 -12.20 29.22
N LYS A 113 -18.66 -12.60 29.80
CA LYS A 113 -17.35 -12.13 29.33
C LYS A 113 -17.10 -12.50 27.86
N ALA A 114 -17.41 -13.74 27.46
CA ALA A 114 -17.27 -14.17 26.08
C ALA A 114 -18.15 -13.35 25.14
N GLN A 115 -19.38 -13.04 25.54
CA GLN A 115 -20.27 -12.17 24.74
C GLN A 115 -19.71 -10.74 24.61
N LEU A 116 -19.19 -10.19 25.71
CA LEU A 116 -18.57 -8.86 25.69
C LEU A 116 -17.33 -8.82 24.80
N ASP A 117 -16.45 -9.79 24.92
CA ASP A 117 -15.24 -9.90 24.11
C ASP A 117 -15.56 -10.02 22.60
N GLN A 118 -16.58 -10.82 22.28
CA GLN A 118 -17.05 -10.96 20.90
C GLN A 118 -17.62 -9.65 20.35
N ALA A 119 -18.41 -8.94 21.15
CA ALA A 119 -18.98 -7.67 20.78
C ALA A 119 -17.90 -6.59 20.60
N GLU A 120 -16.90 -6.56 21.45
CA GLU A 120 -15.75 -5.63 21.34
C GLU A 120 -14.92 -5.91 20.07
N THR A 121 -14.70 -7.19 19.74
CA THR A 121 -14.01 -7.58 18.51
C THR A 121 -14.80 -7.14 17.27
N SER A 122 -16.10 -7.33 17.28
CA SER A 122 -16.99 -6.89 16.18
C SER A 122 -16.99 -5.38 16.02
N LEU A 123 -16.99 -4.62 17.12
CA LEU A 123 -16.89 -3.17 17.07
C LEU A 123 -15.54 -2.72 16.49
N LYS A 124 -14.45 -3.33 16.91
CA LYS A 124 -13.12 -3.02 16.38
C LYS A 124 -13.06 -3.22 14.88
N ASN A 125 -13.56 -4.35 14.40
CA ASN A 125 -13.62 -4.66 12.96
C ASN A 125 -14.47 -3.62 12.20
N LEU A 126 -15.61 -3.22 12.77
CA LEU A 126 -16.47 -2.20 12.18
C LEU A 126 -15.79 -0.84 12.14
N GLN A 127 -15.06 -0.44 13.19
CA GLN A 127 -14.30 0.81 13.24
C GLN A 127 -13.17 0.81 12.21
N GLU A 128 -12.43 -0.28 12.09
CA GLU A 128 -11.36 -0.44 11.09
C GLU A 128 -11.89 -0.38 9.65
N ASN A 129 -13.12 -0.83 9.43
CA ASN A 129 -13.77 -0.74 8.12
C ASN A 129 -14.46 0.62 7.87
N THR A 130 -14.65 1.42 8.92
CA THR A 130 -15.27 2.75 8.81
C THR A 130 -14.27 3.82 8.41
N TYR A 131 -13.08 3.80 8.99
CA TYR A 131 -12.01 4.72 8.68
C TYR A 131 -10.85 3.98 8.06
N LEU A 132 -10.60 4.23 6.79
CA LEU A 132 -9.44 3.68 6.10
C LEU A 132 -8.24 4.57 6.33
N ILE A 133 -7.19 3.98 6.86
CA ILE A 133 -5.95 4.69 7.19
C ILE A 133 -4.85 4.35 6.20
N SER A 134 -3.86 5.22 6.08
CA SER A 134 -2.67 4.94 5.29
C SER A 134 -1.71 4.03 6.07
N PRO A 135 -1.33 2.87 5.52
CA PRO A 135 -0.35 1.99 6.14
C PRO A 135 1.10 2.47 6.00
N ILE A 136 1.33 3.47 5.15
CA ILE A 136 2.64 4.02 4.86
C ILE A 136 2.60 5.55 4.78
N SER A 137 3.74 6.18 4.95
CA SER A 137 3.93 7.59 4.58
C SER A 137 4.32 7.66 3.11
N GLY A 138 3.64 8.51 2.35
CA GLY A 138 3.86 8.59 0.92
C GLY A 138 2.95 9.62 0.25
N VAL A 139 2.58 9.36 -0.98
CA VAL A 139 1.75 10.25 -1.80
C VAL A 139 0.61 9.45 -2.44
N VAL A 140 -0.56 10.04 -2.50
CA VAL A 140 -1.72 9.47 -3.20
C VAL A 140 -1.47 9.55 -4.71
N THR A 141 -1.46 8.43 -5.38
CA THR A 141 -1.20 8.34 -6.82
C THR A 141 -2.43 8.02 -7.65
N ALA A 142 -3.47 7.47 -7.03
CA ALA A 142 -4.74 7.19 -7.70
C ALA A 142 -5.92 7.37 -6.75
N LYS A 143 -7.02 7.86 -7.28
CA LYS A 143 -8.32 7.99 -6.62
C LYS A 143 -9.39 7.51 -7.62
N ASN A 144 -10.06 6.40 -7.30
CA ASN A 144 -10.95 5.74 -8.24
C ASN A 144 -12.44 5.93 -7.94
N TYR A 145 -12.77 6.63 -6.86
CA TYR A 145 -14.13 6.87 -6.42
C TYR A 145 -14.30 8.31 -5.94
N ASP A 146 -15.55 8.74 -5.88
CA ASP A 146 -15.97 10.03 -5.33
C ASP A 146 -16.79 9.84 -4.05
N ASN A 147 -16.97 10.95 -3.32
CA ASN A 147 -17.86 10.96 -2.16
C ASN A 147 -19.26 10.53 -2.56
N GLY A 148 -19.85 9.61 -1.81
CA GLY A 148 -21.17 9.08 -2.05
C GLY A 148 -21.22 7.83 -2.93
N ASP A 149 -20.12 7.45 -3.56
CA ASP A 149 -20.03 6.24 -4.39
C ASP A 149 -20.13 4.97 -3.56
N MET A 150 -20.66 3.92 -4.18
CA MET A 150 -20.64 2.56 -3.62
C MET A 150 -19.35 1.85 -4.01
N PHE A 151 -18.62 1.38 -3.00
CA PHE A 151 -17.50 0.49 -3.21
C PHE A 151 -17.99 -0.95 -3.38
N SER A 152 -17.66 -1.57 -4.51
CA SER A 152 -18.10 -2.93 -4.88
C SER A 152 -16.94 -3.93 -5.03
N GLY A 153 -15.69 -3.51 -4.82
CA GLY A 153 -14.54 -4.41 -4.77
C GLY A 153 -13.73 -4.54 -6.06
N GLN A 154 -14.07 -3.82 -7.13
CA GLN A 154 -13.35 -3.94 -8.42
C GLN A 154 -12.02 -3.18 -8.43
N LEU A 155 -12.02 -1.95 -7.92
CA LEU A 155 -10.83 -1.10 -7.82
C LEU A 155 -10.66 -0.62 -6.39
N PRO A 156 -9.44 -0.38 -5.92
CA PRO A 156 -9.23 0.26 -4.63
C PRO A 156 -9.75 1.70 -4.64
N VAL A 157 -10.13 2.22 -3.48
CA VAL A 157 -10.57 3.61 -3.36
C VAL A 157 -9.41 4.56 -3.67
N LEU A 158 -8.26 4.29 -3.07
CA LEU A 158 -7.04 5.06 -3.25
C LEU A 158 -5.84 4.12 -3.44
N THR A 159 -4.80 4.65 -4.06
CA THR A 159 -3.47 4.05 -4.05
C THR A 159 -2.49 5.04 -3.44
N VAL A 160 -1.70 4.58 -2.48
CA VAL A 160 -0.63 5.35 -1.83
C VAL A 160 0.70 4.71 -2.17
N MET A 161 1.67 5.51 -2.57
CA MET A 161 3.01 5.07 -2.88
C MET A 161 4.03 5.79 -2.01
N GLN A 162 4.98 5.03 -1.47
CA GLN A 162 6.18 5.58 -0.87
C GLN A 162 7.14 5.96 -2.00
N ILE A 163 7.32 7.26 -2.22
CA ILE A 163 8.10 7.75 -3.37
C ILE A 163 9.58 7.92 -3.01
N ASN A 164 9.89 8.08 -1.74
CA ASN A 164 11.25 8.31 -1.27
C ASN A 164 11.64 7.28 -0.18
N PRO A 165 12.69 6.45 -0.39
CA PRO A 165 13.56 6.42 -1.57
C PRO A 165 12.92 5.71 -2.77
N LEU A 166 13.22 6.20 -3.97
CA LEU A 166 12.85 5.54 -5.21
C LEU A 166 13.77 4.36 -5.49
N LYS A 167 13.19 3.29 -6.01
CA LYS A 167 13.91 2.13 -6.51
C LYS A 167 13.97 2.18 -8.03
N VAL A 168 15.18 2.22 -8.56
CA VAL A 168 15.43 2.16 -10.00
C VAL A 168 16.06 0.83 -10.35
N ILE A 169 15.46 0.08 -11.27
CA ILE A 169 16.05 -1.16 -11.78
C ILE A 169 16.59 -0.87 -13.18
N VAL A 170 17.87 -1.10 -13.36
CA VAL A 170 18.59 -0.90 -14.61
C VAL A 170 19.01 -2.25 -15.15
N ASN A 171 18.73 -2.52 -16.41
CA ASN A 171 19.20 -3.70 -17.11
C ASN A 171 20.57 -3.43 -17.72
N VAL A 172 21.58 -4.12 -17.22
CA VAL A 172 22.97 -3.91 -17.57
C VAL A 172 23.47 -5.10 -18.40
N SER A 173 24.26 -4.83 -19.45
CA SER A 173 24.87 -5.89 -20.26
C SER A 173 25.75 -6.81 -19.39
N GLU A 174 25.69 -8.11 -19.63
CA GLU A 174 26.46 -9.12 -18.92
C GLU A 174 27.98 -8.85 -18.93
N THR A 175 28.45 -8.13 -19.95
CA THR A 175 29.87 -7.75 -20.07
C THR A 175 30.36 -6.84 -18.94
N TYR A 176 29.43 -6.09 -18.29
CA TYR A 176 29.73 -5.21 -17.15
C TYR A 176 29.64 -5.92 -15.79
N PHE A 177 29.19 -7.17 -15.76
CA PHE A 177 28.99 -7.90 -14.49
C PHE A 177 30.20 -7.87 -13.56
N PRO A 178 31.44 -8.05 -14.03
CA PRO A 178 32.61 -8.00 -13.16
C PRO A 178 32.92 -6.62 -12.58
N LYS A 179 32.35 -5.56 -13.16
CA LYS A 179 32.60 -4.17 -12.76
C LYS A 179 31.57 -3.61 -11.80
N VAL A 180 30.41 -4.24 -11.68
CA VAL A 180 29.30 -3.77 -10.83
C VAL A 180 29.44 -4.37 -9.44
N ARG A 181 29.41 -3.52 -8.42
CA ARG A 181 29.50 -3.92 -7.00
C ARG A 181 28.44 -3.23 -6.17
N ILE A 182 27.93 -3.92 -5.16
CA ILE A 182 27.03 -3.36 -4.15
C ILE A 182 27.72 -2.19 -3.43
N GLY A 183 27.01 -1.08 -3.27
CA GLY A 183 27.55 0.13 -2.66
C GLY A 183 28.24 1.08 -3.63
N MET A 184 28.45 0.68 -4.88
CA MET A 184 29.03 1.54 -5.92
C MET A 184 28.14 2.76 -6.16
N GLY A 185 28.74 3.95 -6.10
CA GLY A 185 28.05 5.20 -6.42
C GLY A 185 27.82 5.34 -7.91
N VAL A 186 26.61 5.72 -8.30
CA VAL A 186 26.24 5.96 -9.69
C VAL A 186 25.50 7.29 -9.83
N ASP A 187 25.67 7.93 -10.97
CA ASP A 187 24.88 9.09 -11.37
C ASP A 187 23.96 8.68 -12.51
N ILE A 188 22.69 9.07 -12.39
CA ILE A 188 21.65 8.73 -13.36
C ILE A 188 21.12 10.01 -13.97
N SER A 189 21.05 10.06 -15.28
CA SER A 189 20.31 11.07 -16.01
C SER A 189 19.18 10.43 -16.82
N PHE A 190 18.06 11.13 -16.93
CA PHE A 190 16.92 10.70 -17.71
C PHE A 190 16.74 11.63 -18.91
N ASP A 191 16.33 11.09 -20.05
CA ASP A 191 16.06 11.89 -21.24
C ASP A 191 14.95 12.92 -21.01
N ALA A 192 13.98 12.62 -20.14
CA ALA A 192 12.93 13.53 -19.75
C ALA A 192 13.45 14.76 -18.98
N PHE A 193 14.61 14.65 -18.32
CA PHE A 193 15.24 15.71 -17.51
C PHE A 193 16.74 15.83 -17.85
N PRO A 194 17.10 16.29 -19.07
CA PRO A 194 18.46 16.20 -19.58
C PRO A 194 19.47 17.05 -18.78
N ASN A 195 19.03 18.03 -18.03
CA ASN A 195 19.91 18.92 -17.24
C ASN A 195 20.01 18.52 -15.76
N GLN A 196 19.37 17.41 -15.36
CA GLN A 196 19.39 16.95 -13.98
C GLN A 196 20.10 15.60 -13.87
N ARG A 197 20.98 15.50 -12.88
CA ARG A 197 21.62 14.24 -12.49
C ARG A 197 21.15 13.85 -11.10
N PHE A 198 20.80 12.59 -10.96
CA PHE A 198 20.37 11.99 -9.71
C PHE A 198 21.46 11.06 -9.21
N ASN A 199 21.85 11.22 -7.94
CA ASN A 199 22.84 10.36 -7.31
C ASN A 199 22.17 9.15 -6.68
N GLY A 200 22.79 8.02 -6.83
CA GLY A 200 22.35 6.78 -6.21
C GLY A 200 23.48 5.83 -5.92
N SER A 201 23.19 4.72 -5.32
CA SER A 201 24.12 3.63 -5.10
C SER A 201 23.50 2.28 -5.46
N VAL A 202 24.33 1.35 -5.90
CA VAL A 202 23.91 -0.02 -6.19
C VAL A 202 23.55 -0.70 -4.87
N SER A 203 22.29 -1.08 -4.71
CA SER A 203 21.76 -1.74 -3.51
C SER A 203 21.62 -3.25 -3.68
N LYS A 204 21.40 -3.72 -4.90
CA LYS A 204 21.23 -5.13 -5.20
C LYS A 204 21.62 -5.45 -6.63
N ILE A 205 22.19 -6.62 -6.84
CA ILE A 205 22.52 -7.17 -8.14
C ILE A 205 21.76 -8.48 -8.30
N TYR A 206 20.96 -8.59 -9.34
CA TYR A 206 20.26 -9.83 -9.66
C TYR A 206 21.19 -10.73 -10.45
N PRO A 207 21.53 -11.92 -9.93
CA PRO A 207 22.55 -12.79 -10.56
C PRO A 207 22.06 -13.51 -11.81
N THR A 208 20.76 -13.44 -12.10
CA THR A 208 20.18 -14.12 -13.24
C THR A 208 20.28 -13.23 -14.47
N VAL A 209 20.93 -13.73 -15.51
CA VAL A 209 21.04 -13.06 -16.81
C VAL A 209 19.83 -13.44 -17.68
N ASP A 210 19.18 -12.43 -18.27
CA ASP A 210 18.17 -12.66 -19.29
C ASP A 210 18.85 -13.18 -20.56
N GLU A 211 18.50 -14.39 -20.96
CA GLU A 211 19.15 -15.05 -22.12
C GLU A 211 18.85 -14.36 -23.46
N MET A 212 17.71 -13.68 -23.57
CA MET A 212 17.30 -12.98 -24.78
C MET A 212 18.03 -11.65 -24.95
N THR A 213 18.14 -10.87 -23.88
CA THR A 213 18.74 -9.54 -23.92
C THR A 213 20.20 -9.53 -23.48
N ARG A 214 20.70 -10.61 -22.89
CA ARG A 214 22.05 -10.72 -22.30
C ARG A 214 22.32 -9.63 -21.26
N THR A 215 21.30 -9.34 -20.45
CA THR A 215 21.37 -8.32 -19.40
C THR A 215 21.07 -8.90 -18.04
N PHE A 216 21.54 -8.25 -16.99
CA PHE A 216 21.19 -8.53 -15.60
C PHE A 216 20.63 -7.27 -14.93
N GLY A 217 19.76 -7.46 -13.95
CA GLY A 217 19.14 -6.34 -13.24
C GLY A 217 20.06 -5.81 -12.15
N VAL A 218 20.14 -4.48 -12.06
CA VAL A 218 20.82 -3.76 -10.98
C VAL A 218 19.84 -2.81 -10.33
N GLU A 219 19.65 -2.96 -9.02
CA GLU A 219 18.79 -2.06 -8.25
C GLU A 219 19.62 -0.90 -7.71
N ILE A 220 19.15 0.30 -7.96
CA ILE A 220 19.78 1.55 -7.51
C ILE A 220 18.79 2.27 -6.60
N ARG A 221 19.27 2.73 -5.49
CA ARG A 221 18.53 3.55 -4.52
C ARG A 221 19.17 4.90 -4.29
#